data_5488cf773c3ef9d0100519ac40daadbf
#
_entry.id   5488cf773c3ef9d0100519ac40daadbf
#
_cell.length_a   1.000
_cell.length_b   1.000
_cell.length_c   1.000
_cell.angle_alpha   90.00
_cell.angle_beta   90.00
_cell.angle_gamma   90.00
#
_symmetry.space_group_name_H-M   'P 1'
#
loop_
_entity.id
_entity.type
_entity.pdbx_description
1 polymer ?
#
loop_
_entity_poly.entity_id
_entity_poly.type
_entity_poly.pdbx_seq_one_letter_code
_entity_poly.pdbx_strand_id
1 'polypeptide(L)'
;MATPNANRIAPGAEPDDHLFVDRLVKKFGDSPVLRGITLHLKRNQTAVVIGGSGAGKTTLLRLLIGLERPTSGHIWIDGEDIAPLGEVELNRVRQKFGMVFQYAALLDSLNIFDNIAFPLREHRKSMSRRDMRAKVLDMLKLLGLEGKDRHMPSELSGGQRKRVGLARALMLEPQILVYDEPTSGLDPITSRMVDDLIEETRERFNVTSVVISHDMTSTFRIAHKAYLLVGGLILASGKPDELAYGGVDAAREFIAASGIAPDRIGRVDVQDDQHHAIKYKAM
;
A
#
# COMPACT_ATOMS: atom_id res chain seq x y z
N MET A 1 -9.19 19.59 -25.51
CA MET A 1 -8.37 18.76 -24.62
C MET A 1 -7.51 19.68 -23.79
N ALA A 2 -7.88 19.92 -22.54
CA ALA A 2 -7.10 20.77 -21.64
C ALA A 2 -5.93 19.94 -21.09
N THR A 3 -4.71 20.39 -21.32
CA THR A 3 -3.49 19.85 -20.73
C THR A 3 -3.63 19.90 -19.19
N PRO A 4 -3.30 18.83 -18.45
CA PRO A 4 -3.29 18.89 -17.00
C PRO A 4 -2.30 19.98 -16.56
N ASN A 5 -2.78 20.87 -15.74
CA ASN A 5 -2.02 22.01 -15.23
C ASN A 5 -0.96 21.50 -14.24
N ALA A 6 0.25 21.27 -14.73
CA ALA A 6 1.35 20.58 -14.03
C ALA A 6 1.97 21.41 -12.87
N ASN A 7 1.31 22.48 -12.39
CA ASN A 7 1.92 23.38 -11.41
C ASN A 7 0.95 23.95 -10.36
N ARG A 8 -0.11 23.22 -9.99
CA ARG A 8 -0.87 23.56 -8.78
C ARG A 8 -0.37 22.72 -7.61
N ILE A 9 0.57 23.25 -6.86
CA ILE A 9 0.87 22.74 -5.52
C ILE A 9 -0.39 22.99 -4.69
N ALA A 10 -0.95 21.94 -4.11
CA ALA A 10 -2.09 22.05 -3.19
C ALA A 10 -1.72 22.97 -2.02
N PRO A 11 -2.62 23.83 -1.55
CA PRO A 11 -2.34 24.65 -0.36
C PRO A 11 -2.00 23.76 0.82
N GLY A 12 -0.77 23.84 1.34
CA GLY A 12 -0.27 23.02 2.44
C GLY A 12 0.47 21.74 2.04
N ALA A 13 0.53 21.38 0.74
CA ALA A 13 1.36 20.28 0.29
C ALA A 13 2.85 20.62 0.39
N GLU A 14 3.64 19.61 0.69
CA GLU A 14 5.10 19.70 0.62
C GLU A 14 5.57 19.54 -0.84
N PRO A 15 6.74 20.09 -1.21
CA PRO A 15 7.38 19.73 -2.46
C PRO A 15 7.52 18.21 -2.57
N ASP A 16 7.26 17.67 -3.77
CA ASP A 16 7.32 16.23 -4.07
C ASP A 16 6.23 15.35 -3.44
N ASP A 17 5.18 15.89 -2.84
CA ASP A 17 4.03 15.12 -2.41
C ASP A 17 3.38 14.42 -3.62
N HIS A 18 3.36 13.10 -3.59
CA HIS A 18 2.62 12.29 -4.55
C HIS A 18 1.15 12.17 -4.15
N LEU A 19 0.92 12.04 -2.85
CA LEU A 19 -0.38 12.02 -2.22
C LEU A 19 -0.35 12.94 -1.00
N PHE A 20 -1.31 13.85 -0.94
CA PHE A 20 -1.51 14.75 0.19
C PHE A 20 -2.97 14.73 0.63
N VAL A 21 -3.20 14.57 1.90
CA VAL A 21 -4.53 14.62 2.52
C VAL A 21 -4.59 15.83 3.44
N ASP A 22 -5.55 16.72 3.20
CA ASP A 22 -5.73 17.94 3.99
C ASP A 22 -7.02 17.89 4.79
N ARG A 23 -6.89 17.85 6.12
CA ARG A 23 -7.97 17.96 7.12
C ARG A 23 -9.19 17.08 6.78
N LEU A 24 -8.95 15.85 6.37
CA LEU A 24 -9.95 14.93 5.90
C LEU A 24 -10.90 14.48 7.00
N VAL A 25 -12.19 14.71 6.81
CA VAL A 25 -13.25 14.28 7.72
C VAL A 25 -14.15 13.28 7.03
N LYS A 26 -14.50 12.19 7.73
CA LYS A 26 -15.54 11.26 7.31
C LYS A 26 -16.49 10.96 8.46
N LYS A 27 -17.78 11.14 8.19
CA LYS A 27 -18.87 10.74 9.07
C LYS A 27 -19.76 9.73 8.36
N PHE A 28 -20.33 8.79 9.10
CA PHE A 28 -21.43 7.94 8.70
C PHE A 28 -22.64 8.29 9.58
N GLY A 29 -23.63 8.97 9.01
CA GLY A 29 -24.64 9.67 9.79
C GLY A 29 -23.99 10.70 10.71
N ASP A 30 -24.30 10.67 12.00
CA ASP A 30 -23.72 11.57 13.00
C ASP A 30 -22.40 11.07 13.60
N SER A 31 -21.99 9.84 13.28
CA SER A 31 -20.78 9.23 13.85
C SER A 31 -19.52 9.61 13.08
N PRO A 32 -18.61 10.41 13.66
CA PRO A 32 -17.35 10.77 13.02
C PRO A 32 -16.36 9.59 13.13
N VAL A 33 -15.88 9.12 11.98
CA VAL A 33 -14.84 8.07 11.89
C VAL A 33 -13.46 8.67 11.67
N LEU A 34 -13.37 9.71 10.83
CA LEU A 34 -12.14 10.50 10.66
C LEU A 34 -12.45 11.97 11.02
N ARG A 35 -11.53 12.60 11.73
CA ARG A 35 -11.75 13.87 12.42
C ARG A 35 -10.78 14.98 12.00
N GLY A 36 -10.37 15.03 10.73
CA GLY A 36 -9.43 16.03 10.24
C GLY A 36 -8.02 15.45 10.07
N ILE A 37 -7.94 14.36 9.30
CA ILE A 37 -6.68 13.69 8.99
C ILE A 37 -5.86 14.54 8.04
N THR A 38 -4.58 14.74 8.37
CA THR A 38 -3.58 15.32 7.46
C THR A 38 -2.42 14.37 7.33
N LEU A 39 -2.04 14.03 6.10
CA LEU A 39 -0.89 13.17 5.83
C LEU A 39 -0.24 13.53 4.49
N HIS A 40 1.07 13.32 4.40
CA HIS A 40 1.90 13.55 3.24
C HIS A 40 2.61 12.27 2.84
N LEU A 41 2.62 11.97 1.57
CA LEU A 41 3.34 10.83 1.02
C LEU A 41 4.13 11.26 -0.21
N LYS A 42 5.44 11.24 -0.10
CA LYS A 42 6.36 11.58 -1.21
C LYS A 42 6.45 10.44 -2.21
N ARG A 43 6.83 10.79 -3.44
CA ARG A 43 7.04 9.78 -4.49
C ARG A 43 8.08 8.76 -4.06
N ASN A 44 7.86 7.52 -4.47
CA ASN A 44 8.75 6.39 -4.20
C ASN A 44 9.09 6.18 -2.73
N GLN A 45 8.17 6.54 -1.82
CA GLN A 45 8.26 6.26 -0.39
C GLN A 45 7.13 5.34 0.05
N THR A 46 7.35 4.68 1.19
CA THR A 46 6.34 3.89 1.89
C THR A 46 5.83 4.68 3.09
N ALA A 47 4.54 5.03 3.08
CA ALA A 47 3.84 5.52 4.27
C ALA A 47 3.09 4.37 4.94
N VAL A 48 3.26 4.21 6.25
CA VAL A 48 2.51 3.23 7.04
C VAL A 48 1.55 3.95 7.96
N VAL A 49 0.27 3.61 7.88
CA VAL A 49 -0.77 4.07 8.81
C VAL A 49 -1.03 2.97 9.82
N ILE A 50 -0.61 3.21 11.05
CA ILE A 50 -0.77 2.27 12.17
C ILE A 50 -1.90 2.70 13.10
N GLY A 51 -2.50 1.76 13.79
CA GLY A 51 -3.55 2.04 14.77
C GLY A 51 -4.33 0.77 15.13
N GLY A 52 -5.04 0.84 16.24
CA GLY A 52 -5.88 -0.25 16.72
C GLY A 52 -7.07 -0.57 15.80
N SER A 53 -7.79 -1.64 16.12
CA SER A 53 -9.05 -1.96 15.45
C SER A 53 -10.06 -0.82 15.65
N GLY A 54 -10.81 -0.49 14.60
CA GLY A 54 -11.79 0.61 14.65
C GLY A 54 -11.21 2.03 14.59
N ALA A 55 -9.90 2.22 14.48
CA ALA A 55 -9.28 3.55 14.41
C ALA A 55 -9.65 4.36 13.17
N GLY A 56 -10.21 3.73 12.12
CA GLY A 56 -10.59 4.38 10.86
C GLY A 56 -9.67 4.08 9.68
N LYS A 57 -8.70 3.16 9.83
CA LYS A 57 -7.70 2.81 8.80
C LYS A 57 -8.33 2.40 7.47
N THR A 58 -9.24 1.44 7.50
CA THR A 58 -9.95 0.97 6.28
C THR A 58 -10.81 2.08 5.65
N THR A 59 -11.40 2.95 6.47
CA THR A 59 -12.16 4.11 5.97
C THR A 59 -11.22 5.10 5.27
N LEU A 60 -10.07 5.39 5.86
CA LEU A 60 -9.05 6.23 5.23
C LEU A 60 -8.62 5.63 3.87
N LEU A 61 -8.31 4.33 3.84
CA LEU A 61 -7.95 3.64 2.61
C LEU A 61 -9.02 3.80 1.51
N ARG A 62 -10.30 3.56 1.85
CA ARG A 62 -11.41 3.70 0.88
C ARG A 62 -11.55 5.12 0.34
N LEU A 63 -11.28 6.12 1.17
CA LEU A 63 -11.26 7.53 0.76
C LEU A 63 -10.10 7.82 -0.19
N LEU A 64 -8.89 7.33 0.12
CA LEU A 64 -7.70 7.53 -0.72
C LEU A 64 -7.86 7.01 -2.15
N ILE A 65 -8.52 5.85 -2.30
CA ILE A 65 -8.77 5.25 -3.62
C ILE A 65 -10.10 5.69 -4.24
N GLY A 66 -10.80 6.63 -3.62
CA GLY A 66 -12.06 7.19 -4.13
C GLY A 66 -13.24 6.20 -4.12
N LEU A 67 -13.22 5.14 -3.28
CA LEU A 67 -14.37 4.25 -3.06
C LEU A 67 -15.39 4.85 -2.09
N GLU A 68 -14.96 5.82 -1.29
CA GLU A 68 -15.81 6.60 -0.40
C GLU A 68 -15.57 8.09 -0.66
N ARG A 69 -16.56 8.92 -0.39
CA ARG A 69 -16.42 10.38 -0.46
C ARG A 69 -16.18 10.95 0.93
N PRO A 70 -15.26 11.91 1.08
CA PRO A 70 -15.11 12.61 2.35
C PRO A 70 -16.36 13.43 2.68
N THR A 71 -16.59 13.66 3.96
CA THR A 71 -17.60 14.61 4.43
C THR A 71 -17.09 16.06 4.27
N SER A 72 -15.80 16.27 4.50
CA SER A 72 -15.06 17.52 4.22
C SER A 72 -13.57 17.26 4.16
N GLY A 73 -12.79 18.25 3.74
CA GLY A 73 -11.36 18.12 3.50
C GLY A 73 -11.07 17.65 2.08
N HIS A 74 -9.78 17.50 1.77
CA HIS A 74 -9.30 17.27 0.41
C HIS A 74 -8.33 16.11 0.35
N ILE A 75 -8.25 15.46 -0.81
CA ILE A 75 -7.28 14.41 -1.14
C ILE A 75 -6.65 14.78 -2.48
N TRP A 76 -5.36 15.04 -2.46
CA TRP A 76 -4.61 15.45 -3.63
C TRP A 76 -3.71 14.32 -4.11
N ILE A 77 -3.76 14.02 -5.40
CA ILE A 77 -2.91 13.01 -6.05
C ILE A 77 -2.29 13.65 -7.27
N ASP A 78 -0.97 13.75 -7.33
CA ASP A 78 -0.28 14.46 -8.41
C ASP A 78 -0.77 15.91 -8.58
N GLY A 79 -1.12 16.59 -7.48
CA GLY A 79 -1.65 17.96 -7.51
C GLY A 79 -3.10 18.08 -7.99
N GLU A 80 -3.82 16.98 -8.18
CA GLU A 80 -5.25 16.93 -8.51
C GLU A 80 -6.07 16.62 -7.27
N ASP A 81 -7.02 17.47 -6.88
CA ASP A 81 -7.97 17.18 -5.81
C ASP A 81 -9.03 16.20 -6.30
N ILE A 82 -9.07 15.01 -5.69
CA ILE A 82 -10.03 13.96 -6.07
C ILE A 82 -11.35 14.01 -5.29
N ALA A 83 -11.44 14.81 -4.22
CA ALA A 83 -12.63 14.86 -3.37
C ALA A 83 -13.91 15.32 -4.13
N PRO A 84 -13.85 16.33 -5.02
CA PRO A 84 -15.01 16.79 -5.77
C PRO A 84 -15.31 15.99 -7.05
N LEU A 85 -14.46 15.04 -7.46
CA LEU A 85 -14.56 14.37 -8.76
C LEU A 85 -15.78 13.47 -8.86
N GLY A 86 -16.37 13.38 -10.06
CA GLY A 86 -17.43 12.44 -10.42
C GLY A 86 -16.89 11.00 -10.63
N GLU A 87 -17.81 10.03 -10.77
CA GLU A 87 -17.43 8.61 -10.92
C GLU A 87 -16.56 8.35 -12.17
N VAL A 88 -16.83 9.04 -13.26
CA VAL A 88 -16.06 8.88 -14.51
C VAL A 88 -14.60 9.30 -14.30
N GLU A 89 -14.40 10.43 -13.63
CA GLU A 89 -13.07 10.98 -13.32
C GLU A 89 -12.36 10.13 -12.25
N LEU A 90 -13.09 9.69 -11.22
CA LEU A 90 -12.57 8.78 -10.20
C LEU A 90 -12.11 7.45 -10.80
N ASN A 91 -12.79 6.92 -11.83
CA ASN A 91 -12.33 5.70 -12.51
C ASN A 91 -10.95 5.88 -13.17
N ARG A 92 -10.64 7.07 -13.69
CA ARG A 92 -9.31 7.40 -14.19
C ARG A 92 -8.28 7.45 -13.04
N VAL A 93 -8.65 8.06 -11.91
CA VAL A 93 -7.79 8.14 -10.72
C VAL A 93 -7.53 6.75 -10.14
N ARG A 94 -8.55 5.91 -10.04
CA ARG A 94 -8.43 4.52 -9.52
C ARG A 94 -7.41 3.69 -10.30
N GLN A 95 -7.20 3.94 -11.59
CA GLN A 95 -6.18 3.26 -12.38
C GLN A 95 -4.74 3.62 -11.97
N LYS A 96 -4.54 4.72 -11.24
CA LYS A 96 -3.24 5.05 -10.65
C LYS A 96 -2.91 4.18 -9.43
N PHE A 97 -3.91 3.47 -8.88
CA PHE A 97 -3.76 2.63 -7.70
C PHE A 97 -3.75 1.15 -8.05
N GLY A 98 -2.85 0.41 -7.40
CA GLY A 98 -2.92 -1.04 -7.30
C GLY A 98 -3.25 -1.41 -5.85
N MET A 99 -4.19 -2.33 -5.65
CA MET A 99 -4.59 -2.76 -4.30
C MET A 99 -4.17 -4.19 -4.03
N VAL A 100 -3.45 -4.38 -2.93
CA VAL A 100 -3.01 -5.67 -2.42
C VAL A 100 -3.73 -5.94 -1.11
N PHE A 101 -4.60 -6.94 -1.12
CA PHE A 101 -5.44 -7.31 0.02
C PHE A 101 -4.74 -8.31 0.93
N GLN A 102 -5.12 -8.33 2.20
CA GLN A 102 -4.63 -9.23 3.24
C GLN A 102 -4.58 -10.71 2.79
N TYR A 103 -5.64 -11.21 2.14
CA TYR A 103 -5.77 -12.60 1.67
C TYR A 103 -5.59 -12.73 0.15
N ALA A 104 -4.89 -11.77 -0.50
CA ALA A 104 -4.69 -11.68 -1.94
C ALA A 104 -6.00 -11.50 -2.76
N ALA A 105 -7.16 -11.78 -2.21
CA ALA A 105 -8.48 -11.66 -2.83
C ALA A 105 -8.53 -12.22 -4.27
N LEU A 106 -7.93 -13.40 -4.47
CA LEU A 106 -7.96 -14.07 -5.77
C LEU A 106 -9.36 -14.61 -6.06
N LEU A 107 -9.72 -14.63 -7.31
CA LEU A 107 -10.94 -15.22 -7.80
C LEU A 107 -10.72 -16.74 -7.90
N ASP A 108 -11.31 -17.53 -7.01
CA ASP A 108 -11.08 -18.96 -6.91
C ASP A 108 -11.59 -19.75 -8.12
N SER A 109 -12.51 -19.16 -8.89
CA SER A 109 -13.02 -19.73 -10.14
C SER A 109 -12.11 -19.49 -11.34
N LEU A 110 -11.05 -18.71 -11.20
CA LEU A 110 -10.10 -18.36 -12.26
C LEU A 110 -8.72 -18.95 -11.95
N ASN A 111 -8.04 -19.43 -13.00
CA ASN A 111 -6.63 -19.79 -12.87
C ASN A 111 -5.76 -18.56 -12.62
N ILE A 112 -4.47 -18.77 -12.37
CA ILE A 112 -3.54 -17.69 -12.03
C ILE A 112 -3.35 -16.71 -13.19
N PHE A 113 -3.27 -17.22 -14.43
CA PHE A 113 -3.20 -16.34 -15.60
C PHE A 113 -4.41 -15.41 -15.67
N ASP A 114 -5.61 -15.94 -15.52
CA ASP A 114 -6.86 -15.18 -15.62
C ASP A 114 -7.03 -14.19 -14.45
N ASN A 115 -6.60 -14.57 -13.24
CA ASN A 115 -6.55 -13.65 -12.10
C ASN A 115 -5.67 -12.44 -12.39
N ILE A 116 -4.45 -12.66 -12.93
CA ILE A 116 -3.51 -11.57 -13.24
C ILE A 116 -3.96 -10.77 -14.45
N ALA A 117 -4.53 -11.42 -15.48
CA ALA A 117 -5.02 -10.75 -16.68
C ALA A 117 -6.30 -9.94 -16.46
N PHE A 118 -7.03 -10.17 -15.36
CA PHE A 118 -8.34 -9.57 -15.10
C PHE A 118 -8.36 -8.04 -15.27
N PRO A 119 -7.46 -7.25 -14.66
CA PRO A 119 -7.44 -5.81 -14.83
C PRO A 119 -7.18 -5.37 -16.29
N LEU A 120 -6.35 -6.11 -17.02
CA LEU A 120 -6.09 -5.80 -18.43
C LEU A 120 -7.33 -6.00 -19.29
N ARG A 121 -8.11 -7.07 -19.05
CA ARG A 121 -9.36 -7.33 -19.77
C ARG A 121 -10.39 -6.23 -19.55
N GLU A 122 -10.48 -5.72 -18.33
CA GLU A 122 -11.44 -4.67 -17.98
C GLU A 122 -11.03 -3.29 -18.52
N HIS A 123 -9.74 -2.94 -18.43
CA HIS A 123 -9.27 -1.56 -18.67
C HIS A 123 -8.47 -1.40 -19.97
N ARG A 124 -8.01 -2.46 -20.63
CA ARG A 124 -7.19 -2.45 -21.86
C ARG A 124 -7.84 -3.25 -22.98
N LYS A 125 -9.10 -2.93 -23.29
CA LYS A 125 -9.92 -3.69 -24.28
C LYS A 125 -9.32 -3.77 -25.69
N SER A 126 -8.45 -2.83 -26.05
CA SER A 126 -7.73 -2.83 -27.34
C SER A 126 -6.45 -3.68 -27.34
N MET A 127 -6.02 -4.20 -26.18
CA MET A 127 -4.81 -5.02 -26.09
C MET A 127 -5.02 -6.37 -26.76
N SER A 128 -4.07 -6.80 -27.60
CA SER A 128 -4.14 -8.11 -28.24
C SER A 128 -4.00 -9.24 -27.20
N ARG A 129 -4.59 -10.41 -27.49
CA ARG A 129 -4.41 -11.60 -26.64
C ARG A 129 -2.95 -12.02 -26.50
N ARG A 130 -2.16 -11.81 -27.54
CA ARG A 130 -0.72 -12.12 -27.56
C ARG A 130 0.03 -11.21 -26.59
N ASP A 131 -0.21 -9.91 -26.63
CA ASP A 131 0.48 -8.93 -25.78
C ASP A 131 0.07 -9.10 -24.31
N MET A 132 -1.22 -9.34 -24.07
CA MET A 132 -1.71 -9.66 -22.72
C MET A 132 -1.02 -10.90 -22.15
N ARG A 133 -0.90 -11.98 -22.97
CA ARG A 133 -0.22 -13.21 -22.55
C ARG A 133 1.25 -12.94 -22.23
N ALA A 134 1.96 -12.23 -23.08
CA ALA A 134 3.35 -11.88 -22.86
C ALA A 134 3.52 -11.12 -21.55
N LYS A 135 2.73 -10.05 -21.33
CA LYS A 135 2.78 -9.22 -20.14
C LYS A 135 2.51 -10.00 -18.85
N VAL A 136 1.53 -10.91 -18.84
CA VAL A 136 1.22 -11.77 -17.69
C VAL A 136 2.36 -12.76 -17.41
N LEU A 137 2.91 -13.41 -18.43
CA LEU A 137 4.01 -14.37 -18.25
C LEU A 137 5.29 -13.67 -17.76
N ASP A 138 5.58 -12.48 -18.27
CA ASP A 138 6.71 -11.66 -17.81
C ASP A 138 6.54 -11.29 -16.34
N MET A 139 5.34 -10.90 -15.91
CA MET A 139 5.06 -10.58 -14.52
C MET A 139 5.18 -11.82 -13.61
N LEU A 140 4.69 -12.98 -14.06
CA LEU A 140 4.86 -14.24 -13.33
C LEU A 140 6.34 -14.59 -13.13
N LYS A 141 7.14 -14.44 -14.17
CA LYS A 141 8.60 -14.66 -14.12
C LYS A 141 9.26 -13.66 -13.16
N LEU A 142 8.88 -12.39 -13.24
CA LEU A 142 9.37 -11.31 -12.38
C LEU A 142 9.16 -11.60 -10.88
N LEU A 143 8.05 -12.24 -10.52
CA LEU A 143 7.67 -12.53 -9.14
C LEU A 143 7.98 -13.97 -8.72
N GLY A 144 8.79 -14.72 -9.51
CA GLY A 144 9.20 -16.08 -9.17
C GLY A 144 8.05 -17.10 -9.20
N LEU A 145 7.09 -16.91 -10.11
CA LEU A 145 5.90 -17.75 -10.31
C LEU A 145 5.88 -18.37 -11.71
N GLU A 146 7.03 -18.50 -12.36
CA GLU A 146 7.13 -19.09 -13.70
C GLU A 146 6.52 -20.50 -13.74
N GLY A 147 5.73 -20.79 -14.79
CA GLY A 147 5.04 -22.08 -14.95
C GLY A 147 3.78 -22.24 -14.10
N LYS A 148 3.37 -21.24 -13.32
CA LYS A 148 2.17 -21.28 -12.48
C LYS A 148 0.92 -20.72 -13.15
N ASP A 149 1.01 -20.29 -14.41
CA ASP A 149 -0.07 -19.62 -15.14
C ASP A 149 -1.38 -20.45 -15.20
N ARG A 150 -1.29 -21.78 -15.28
CA ARG A 150 -2.45 -22.68 -15.37
C ARG A 150 -2.99 -23.20 -14.02
N HIS A 151 -2.26 -22.96 -12.93
CA HIS A 151 -2.69 -23.41 -11.60
C HIS A 151 -3.91 -22.63 -11.12
N MET A 152 -4.67 -23.24 -10.23
CA MET A 152 -5.76 -22.59 -9.50
C MET A 152 -5.21 -21.99 -8.20
N PRO A 153 -5.87 -20.97 -7.62
CA PRO A 153 -5.45 -20.37 -6.34
C PRO A 153 -5.27 -21.39 -5.21
N SER A 154 -6.09 -22.45 -5.17
CA SER A 154 -6.04 -23.54 -4.17
C SER A 154 -4.77 -24.37 -4.25
N GLU A 155 -4.10 -24.42 -5.38
CA GLU A 155 -2.86 -25.19 -5.60
C GLU A 155 -1.60 -24.42 -5.19
N LEU A 156 -1.74 -23.15 -4.76
CA LEU A 156 -0.63 -22.29 -4.38
C LEU A 156 -0.46 -22.19 -2.87
N SER A 157 0.79 -22.02 -2.41
CA SER A 157 1.08 -21.65 -1.03
C SER A 157 0.55 -20.23 -0.72
N GLY A 158 0.41 -19.89 0.57
CA GLY A 158 -0.01 -18.55 1.00
C GLY A 158 0.87 -17.43 0.43
N GLY A 159 2.20 -17.61 0.44
CA GLY A 159 3.15 -16.66 -0.12
C GLY A 159 3.02 -16.53 -1.65
N GLN A 160 2.81 -17.65 -2.35
CA GLN A 160 2.57 -17.61 -3.80
C GLN A 160 1.27 -16.88 -4.14
N ARG A 161 0.18 -17.12 -3.38
CA ARG A 161 -1.07 -16.37 -3.56
C ARG A 161 -0.88 -14.86 -3.38
N LYS A 162 -0.11 -14.43 -2.37
CA LYS A 162 0.21 -13.01 -2.16
C LYS A 162 0.96 -12.41 -3.35
N ARG A 163 1.95 -13.12 -3.91
CA ARG A 163 2.67 -12.68 -5.11
C ARG A 163 1.75 -12.60 -6.34
N VAL A 164 0.78 -13.49 -6.48
CA VAL A 164 -0.25 -13.39 -7.55
C VAL A 164 -1.14 -12.17 -7.35
N GLY A 165 -1.57 -11.90 -6.12
CA GLY A 165 -2.34 -10.68 -5.79
C GLY A 165 -1.57 -9.41 -6.12
N LEU A 166 -0.26 -9.38 -5.82
CA LEU A 166 0.64 -8.30 -6.20
C LEU A 166 0.81 -8.21 -7.72
N ALA A 167 1.04 -9.34 -8.41
CA ALA A 167 1.09 -9.39 -9.87
C ALA A 167 -0.14 -8.74 -10.50
N ARG A 168 -1.33 -9.10 -10.02
CA ARG A 168 -2.59 -8.52 -10.49
C ARG A 168 -2.65 -7.01 -10.24
N ALA A 169 -2.25 -6.55 -9.06
CA ALA A 169 -2.25 -5.13 -8.72
C ALA A 169 -1.33 -4.29 -9.62
N LEU A 170 -0.21 -4.88 -10.08
CA LEU A 170 0.79 -4.23 -10.94
C LEU A 170 0.42 -4.20 -12.44
N MET A 171 -0.59 -4.96 -12.89
CA MET A 171 -0.88 -5.12 -14.31
C MET A 171 -1.23 -3.82 -15.04
N LEU A 172 -1.83 -2.86 -14.37
CA LEU A 172 -2.16 -1.55 -14.93
C LEU A 172 -1.03 -0.52 -14.77
N GLU A 173 0.13 -0.94 -14.27
CA GLU A 173 1.29 -0.07 -14.00
C GLU A 173 0.90 1.10 -13.08
N PRO A 174 0.40 0.79 -11.87
CA PRO A 174 -0.04 1.81 -10.94
C PRO A 174 1.12 2.68 -10.47
N GLN A 175 0.83 3.90 -10.09
CA GLN A 175 1.79 4.81 -9.47
C GLN A 175 1.86 4.64 -7.96
N ILE A 176 0.74 4.18 -7.35
CA ILE A 176 0.59 4.00 -5.92
C ILE A 176 0.09 2.59 -5.64
N LEU A 177 0.78 1.85 -4.78
CA LEU A 177 0.31 0.58 -4.25
C LEU A 177 -0.25 0.77 -2.85
N VAL A 178 -1.43 0.21 -2.62
CA VAL A 178 -2.09 0.22 -1.32
C VAL A 178 -2.15 -1.20 -0.78
N TYR A 179 -1.63 -1.40 0.41
CA TYR A 179 -1.60 -2.68 1.12
C TYR A 179 -2.52 -2.60 2.34
N ASP A 180 -3.50 -3.48 2.40
CA ASP A 180 -4.42 -3.58 3.54
C ASP A 180 -4.03 -4.77 4.41
N GLU A 181 -3.41 -4.49 5.56
CA GLU A 181 -2.97 -5.47 6.56
C GLU A 181 -2.13 -6.64 5.97
N PRO A 182 -1.03 -6.37 5.23
CA PRO A 182 -0.33 -7.38 4.43
C PRO A 182 0.32 -8.50 5.25
N THR A 183 0.70 -8.24 6.51
CA THR A 183 1.35 -9.20 7.42
C THR A 183 0.42 -9.81 8.44
N SER A 184 -0.86 -9.39 8.49
CA SER A 184 -1.81 -9.84 9.49
C SER A 184 -2.02 -11.36 9.45
N GLY A 185 -1.93 -11.99 10.63
CA GLY A 185 -2.13 -13.45 10.80
C GLY A 185 -0.98 -14.32 10.29
N LEU A 186 0.18 -13.72 9.98
CA LEU A 186 1.37 -14.46 9.57
C LEU A 186 2.33 -14.65 10.73
N ASP A 187 3.14 -15.70 10.65
CA ASP A 187 4.29 -15.88 11.50
C ASP A 187 5.40 -14.84 11.20
N PRO A 188 6.35 -14.59 12.12
CA PRO A 188 7.38 -13.56 11.93
C PRO A 188 8.26 -13.74 10.69
N ILE A 189 8.55 -14.99 10.30
CA ILE A 189 9.40 -15.28 9.13
C ILE A 189 8.64 -14.92 7.85
N THR A 190 7.40 -15.34 7.75
CA THR A 190 6.53 -15.03 6.60
C THR A 190 6.21 -13.53 6.52
N SER A 191 6.02 -12.85 7.67
CA SER A 191 5.84 -11.39 7.73
C SER A 191 7.05 -10.66 7.14
N ARG A 192 8.27 -11.09 7.52
CA ARG A 192 9.51 -10.54 6.96
C ARG A 192 9.59 -10.68 5.44
N MET A 193 9.23 -11.87 4.91
CA MET A 193 9.21 -12.08 3.45
C MET A 193 8.22 -11.17 2.73
N VAL A 194 7.11 -10.80 3.38
CA VAL A 194 6.14 -9.84 2.83
C VAL A 194 6.68 -8.42 2.88
N ASP A 195 7.36 -8.04 3.97
CA ASP A 195 8.02 -6.74 4.09
C ASP A 195 9.07 -6.56 3.00
N ASP A 196 9.95 -7.57 2.81
CA ASP A 196 10.97 -7.58 1.76
C ASP A 196 10.31 -7.45 0.36
N LEU A 197 9.19 -8.15 0.12
CA LEU A 197 8.44 -8.05 -1.13
C LEU A 197 7.85 -6.65 -1.37
N ILE A 198 7.40 -5.96 -0.32
CA ILE A 198 6.90 -4.57 -0.42
C ILE A 198 8.05 -3.65 -0.85
N GLU A 199 9.22 -3.75 -0.19
CA GLU A 199 10.38 -2.91 -0.51
C GLU A 199 10.94 -3.21 -1.90
N GLU A 200 11.17 -4.48 -2.26
CA GLU A 200 11.59 -4.87 -3.60
C GLU A 200 10.63 -4.36 -4.68
N THR A 201 9.32 -4.42 -4.42
CA THR A 201 8.30 -3.93 -5.35
C THR A 201 8.39 -2.42 -5.52
N ARG A 202 8.52 -1.68 -4.40
CA ARG A 202 8.66 -0.22 -4.42
C ARG A 202 9.86 0.20 -5.27
N GLU A 203 11.02 -0.40 -5.04
CA GLU A 203 12.26 -0.08 -5.75
C GLU A 203 12.20 -0.47 -7.22
N ARG A 204 11.79 -1.71 -7.49
CA ARG A 204 11.81 -2.27 -8.84
C ARG A 204 10.84 -1.62 -9.79
N PHE A 205 9.64 -1.28 -9.31
CA PHE A 205 8.57 -0.67 -10.11
C PHE A 205 8.46 0.85 -9.92
N ASN A 206 9.33 1.44 -9.08
CA ASN A 206 9.34 2.86 -8.75
C ASN A 206 7.95 3.37 -8.34
N VAL A 207 7.26 2.60 -7.50
CA VAL A 207 5.91 2.90 -7.00
C VAL A 207 5.97 3.51 -5.60
N THR A 208 4.97 4.33 -5.31
CA THR A 208 4.73 4.85 -3.96
C THR A 208 3.84 3.86 -3.22
N SER A 209 4.09 3.61 -1.93
CA SER A 209 3.35 2.61 -1.16
C SER A 209 2.62 3.21 0.03
N VAL A 210 1.34 2.85 0.20
CA VAL A 210 0.54 3.11 1.41
C VAL A 210 0.24 1.77 2.06
N VAL A 211 0.67 1.58 3.30
CA VAL A 211 0.44 0.35 4.05
C VAL A 211 -0.45 0.64 5.25
N ILE A 212 -1.55 -0.06 5.36
CA ILE A 212 -2.39 -0.07 6.55
C ILE A 212 -1.96 -1.27 7.38
N SER A 213 -1.55 -1.06 8.63
CA SER A 213 -1.11 -2.15 9.51
C SER A 213 -1.38 -1.87 10.98
N HIS A 214 -1.35 -2.91 11.77
CA HIS A 214 -1.21 -2.85 13.23
C HIS A 214 0.13 -3.48 13.68
N ASP A 215 0.94 -3.97 12.73
CA ASP A 215 2.23 -4.61 12.98
C ASP A 215 3.34 -3.56 13.05
N MET A 216 3.82 -3.32 14.26
CA MET A 216 4.90 -2.37 14.51
C MET A 216 6.24 -2.86 13.97
N THR A 217 6.50 -4.18 14.01
CA THR A 217 7.74 -4.75 13.49
C THR A 217 7.89 -4.49 12.00
N SER A 218 6.84 -4.77 11.23
CA SER A 218 6.77 -4.43 9.80
C SER A 218 6.89 -2.92 9.59
N THR A 219 6.20 -2.11 10.42
CA THR A 219 6.26 -0.64 10.31
C THR A 219 7.69 -0.11 10.43
N PHE A 220 8.45 -0.59 11.41
CA PHE A 220 9.86 -0.18 11.59
C PHE A 220 10.77 -0.61 10.44
N ARG A 221 10.38 -1.66 9.73
CA ARG A 221 11.19 -2.21 8.65
C ARG A 221 10.97 -1.50 7.32
N ILE A 222 9.72 -1.16 6.99
CA ILE A 222 9.36 -0.68 5.64
C ILE A 222 8.98 0.80 5.58
N ALA A 223 8.65 1.45 6.72
CA ALA A 223 8.11 2.80 6.67
C ALA A 223 9.22 3.85 6.49
N HIS A 224 9.08 4.69 5.47
CA HIS A 224 9.78 5.96 5.36
C HIS A 224 9.13 7.02 6.25
N LYS A 225 7.81 6.95 6.38
CA LYS A 225 7.01 7.78 7.29
C LYS A 225 5.86 6.96 7.86
N ALA A 226 5.67 7.02 9.16
CA ALA A 226 4.57 6.34 9.85
C ALA A 226 3.61 7.37 10.46
N TYR A 227 2.33 7.00 10.50
CA TYR A 227 1.23 7.80 11.03
C TYR A 227 0.44 6.98 12.04
N LEU A 228 0.39 7.42 13.29
CA LEU A 228 -0.40 6.78 14.34
C LEU A 228 -1.83 7.33 14.33
N LEU A 229 -2.76 6.52 13.86
CA LEU A 229 -4.19 6.83 13.80
C LEU A 229 -4.91 6.25 15.03
N VAL A 230 -5.48 7.11 15.86
CA VAL A 230 -6.26 6.72 17.04
C VAL A 230 -7.52 7.55 17.11
N GLY A 231 -8.67 6.89 17.28
CA GLY A 231 -9.95 7.57 17.40
C GLY A 231 -10.30 8.55 16.28
N GLY A 232 -9.80 8.27 15.06
CA GLY A 232 -10.02 9.11 13.88
C GLY A 232 -9.10 10.33 13.78
N LEU A 233 -8.04 10.41 14.56
CA LEU A 233 -7.04 11.50 14.56
C LEU A 233 -5.64 10.93 14.35
N ILE A 234 -4.77 11.66 13.65
CA ILE A 234 -3.34 11.39 13.63
C ILE A 234 -2.74 12.00 14.91
N LEU A 235 -2.37 11.15 15.86
CA LEU A 235 -1.78 11.59 17.12
C LEU A 235 -0.27 11.82 17.02
N ALA A 236 0.41 11.07 16.15
CA ALA A 236 1.83 11.22 15.90
C ALA A 236 2.16 10.85 14.47
N SER A 237 3.19 11.48 13.92
CA SER A 237 3.73 11.11 12.61
C SER A 237 5.21 11.46 12.55
N GLY A 238 5.98 10.69 11.78
CA GLY A 238 7.41 10.88 11.60
C GLY A 238 8.06 9.62 11.05
N LYS A 239 9.37 9.59 11.03
CA LYS A 239 10.12 8.35 10.80
C LYS A 239 9.81 7.36 11.95
N PRO A 240 9.91 6.04 11.71
CA PRO A 240 9.66 5.06 12.78
C PRO A 240 10.44 5.34 14.07
N ASP A 241 11.72 5.68 13.98
CA ASP A 241 12.55 6.03 15.12
C ASP A 241 12.06 7.29 15.86
N GLU A 242 11.61 8.30 15.12
CA GLU A 242 11.04 9.52 15.69
C GLU A 242 9.75 9.23 16.49
N LEU A 243 8.94 8.28 16.01
CA LEU A 243 7.76 7.81 16.73
C LEU A 243 8.12 7.04 18.00
N ALA A 244 9.18 6.23 17.95
CA ALA A 244 9.61 5.42 19.08
C ALA A 244 10.23 6.25 20.21
N TYR A 245 11.03 7.25 19.85
CA TYR A 245 11.83 8.04 20.80
C TYR A 245 11.39 9.51 20.92
N GLY A 246 10.60 10.01 19.97
CA GLY A 246 10.12 11.38 19.95
C GLY A 246 8.97 11.62 20.92
N GLY A 247 9.13 12.38 21.94
CA GLY A 247 8.31 12.87 23.03
C GLY A 247 6.76 12.75 23.04
N VAL A 248 6.13 12.02 22.10
CA VAL A 248 4.66 11.83 22.06
C VAL A 248 4.30 10.59 22.87
N ASP A 249 3.73 10.79 24.05
CA ASP A 249 3.40 9.72 25.00
C ASP A 249 2.47 8.66 24.36
N ALA A 250 1.45 9.08 23.62
CA ALA A 250 0.53 8.16 22.95
C ALA A 250 1.22 7.23 21.95
N ALA A 251 2.28 7.70 21.25
CA ALA A 251 3.05 6.85 20.34
C ALA A 251 3.88 5.82 21.14
N ARG A 252 4.53 6.26 22.21
CA ARG A 252 5.29 5.37 23.10
C ARG A 252 4.41 4.31 23.76
N GLU A 253 3.23 4.68 24.26
CA GLU A 253 2.27 3.75 24.84
C GLU A 253 1.79 2.72 23.81
N PHE A 254 1.49 3.14 22.59
CA PHE A 254 1.07 2.24 21.52
C PHE A 254 2.19 1.25 21.12
N ILE A 255 3.43 1.73 21.01
CA ILE A 255 4.59 0.90 20.71
C ILE A 255 4.87 -0.08 21.87
N ALA A 256 4.84 0.38 23.10
CA ALA A 256 5.03 -0.47 24.27
C ALA A 256 3.95 -1.56 24.38
N ALA A 257 2.68 -1.22 24.09
CA ALA A 257 1.58 -2.17 24.07
C ALA A 257 1.72 -3.24 22.97
N SER A 258 2.48 -2.96 21.90
CA SER A 258 2.78 -3.94 20.84
C SER A 258 3.85 -4.97 21.24
N GLY A 259 4.44 -4.86 22.43
CA GLY A 259 5.49 -5.77 22.94
C GLY A 259 6.88 -5.52 22.35
N ILE A 260 7.05 -4.44 21.61
CA ILE A 260 8.36 -4.05 21.05
C ILE A 260 9.08 -3.18 22.07
N ALA A 261 10.28 -3.63 22.48
CA ALA A 261 11.18 -2.81 23.29
C ALA A 261 11.86 -1.77 22.39
N PRO A 262 11.66 -0.47 22.61
CA PRO A 262 12.23 0.58 21.77
C PRO A 262 13.74 0.49 21.58
N ASP A 263 14.46 0.08 22.60
CA ASP A 263 15.92 -0.11 22.63
C ASP A 263 16.43 -1.25 21.71
N ARG A 264 15.56 -2.11 21.21
CA ARG A 264 15.90 -3.15 20.20
C ARG A 264 15.65 -2.73 18.77
N ILE A 265 14.98 -1.63 18.55
CA ILE A 265 14.59 -1.15 17.20
C ILE A 265 15.78 -0.48 16.49
N GLY A 266 16.69 0.19 17.22
CA GLY A 266 17.83 0.92 16.66
C GLY A 266 19.08 0.09 16.36
N ARG A 267 19.02 -1.25 16.37
CA ARG A 267 20.18 -2.14 16.17
C ARG A 267 19.92 -3.27 15.17
N VAL A 268 19.15 -3.04 14.13
CA VAL A 268 19.29 -3.86 12.94
C VAL A 268 20.38 -3.20 12.11
N ASP A 269 21.62 -3.55 12.43
CA ASP A 269 22.80 -3.13 11.70
C ASP A 269 22.61 -3.47 10.22
N VAL A 270 22.69 -2.45 9.38
CA VAL A 270 22.75 -2.52 7.92
C VAL A 270 24.06 -3.24 7.45
N GLN A 271 24.82 -3.81 8.37
CA GLN A 271 26.12 -4.47 8.08
C GLN A 271 26.04 -5.97 7.76
N ASP A 272 24.86 -6.62 7.86
CA ASP A 272 24.77 -8.06 7.57
C ASP A 272 24.26 -8.40 6.15
N ASP A 273 24.05 -7.39 5.30
CA ASP A 273 23.53 -7.59 3.93
C ASP A 273 24.56 -8.07 2.90
N GLN A 274 25.84 -8.29 3.29
CA GLN A 274 26.82 -8.81 2.35
C GLN A 274 26.84 -10.35 2.22
N HIS A 275 26.02 -11.09 2.97
CA HIS A 275 26.06 -12.57 2.96
C HIS A 275 24.80 -13.28 2.46
N HIS A 276 23.76 -12.59 2.00
CA HIS A 276 22.52 -13.23 1.53
C HIS A 276 22.23 -13.09 0.02
N ALA A 277 23.21 -12.65 -0.77
CA ALA A 277 23.12 -12.71 -2.24
C ALA A 277 23.32 -14.14 -2.83
N ILE A 278 23.35 -15.17 -1.99
CA ILE A 278 23.60 -16.55 -2.45
C ILE A 278 22.45 -17.44 -1.97
N LYS A 279 21.66 -17.94 -2.92
CA LYS A 279 20.77 -19.11 -2.92
C LYS A 279 19.28 -18.85 -3.09
N TYR A 280 18.89 -18.29 -4.21
CA TYR A 280 17.65 -18.68 -4.87
C TYR A 280 17.95 -19.23 -6.27
N LYS A 281 18.89 -20.20 -6.35
CA LYS A 281 18.95 -21.20 -7.42
C LYS A 281 18.73 -22.54 -6.76
N ALA A 282 17.73 -23.27 -7.23
CA ALA A 282 17.35 -24.63 -6.87
C ALA A 282 16.59 -24.79 -5.54
N MET A 283 15.26 -24.76 -5.61
CA MET A 283 14.34 -25.84 -5.22
C MET A 283 13.02 -25.62 -5.93
#